data_62497c0c1e81fac7462bc24c718b09cd
#
_entry.id   62497c0c1e81fac7462bc24c718b09cd
#
_cell.length_a   1.000
_cell.length_b   1.000
_cell.length_c   1.000
_cell.angle_alpha   90.00
_cell.angle_beta   90.00
_cell.angle_gamma   90.00
#
_symmetry.space_group_name_H-M   'P 1'
#
loop_
_entity.id
_entity.type
_entity.pdbx_description
1 polymer ?
#
loop_
_entity_poly.entity_id
_entity_poly.type
_entity_poly.pdbx_seq_one_letter_code
_entity_poly.pdbx_strand_id
1 'polypeptide(L)'
;MMKKTAFSILLLMAFMAAGVQTAVAQSSDSRDYKLGWYAGLSGGTSFGQATFRSITESKTHWGAQFGVFGGYQLSRLLSVEALATMGGQKQTSLDCDPYWLSTDGERTFVPVLGKQGHYYRDLEAKTRWMRLGLQANFDVLSLITKSTCKWSVTLSPQVSAVTTRTKHLATGYEQEFSRQWHLGLGGQAAVGYRMAKNIGLQLYGGITCLTGSRFDNIPEHRHKSNLLWEGGLKLSYHFTNTK
;
A
#
# COMPACT_ATOMS: atom_id res chain seq x y z
N MET A 1 -20.87 3.76 11.69
CA MET A 1 -19.66 2.98 12.00
C MET A 1 -18.34 3.73 11.71
N MET A 2 -18.27 4.58 10.69
CA MET A 2 -17.09 5.39 10.32
C MET A 2 -16.55 6.34 11.41
N LYS A 3 -17.39 6.90 12.30
CA LYS A 3 -16.93 7.85 13.34
C LYS A 3 -16.02 7.24 14.40
N LYS A 4 -16.20 5.95 14.73
CA LYS A 4 -15.38 5.26 15.76
C LYS A 4 -13.98 4.89 15.23
N THR A 5 -13.87 4.51 13.95
CA THR A 5 -12.59 4.21 13.32
C THR A 5 -11.73 5.47 13.10
N ALA A 6 -12.34 6.59 12.71
CA ALA A 6 -11.62 7.86 12.55
C ALA A 6 -11.06 8.36 13.91
N PHE A 7 -11.82 8.21 15.00
CA PHE A 7 -11.38 8.60 16.33
C PHE A 7 -10.22 7.72 16.84
N SER A 8 -10.26 6.40 16.58
CA SER A 8 -9.16 5.49 16.95
C SER A 8 -7.86 5.79 16.19
N ILE A 9 -7.95 6.18 14.93
CA ILE A 9 -6.79 6.58 14.10
C ILE A 9 -6.22 7.91 14.61
N LEU A 10 -7.07 8.87 14.94
CA LEU A 10 -6.65 10.16 15.49
C LEU A 10 -5.97 10.00 16.86
N LEU A 11 -6.51 9.12 17.72
CA LEU A 11 -5.94 8.80 19.02
C LEU A 11 -4.58 8.11 18.88
N LEU A 12 -4.42 7.20 17.90
CA LEU A 12 -3.16 6.54 17.60
C LEU A 12 -2.11 7.54 17.10
N MET A 13 -2.50 8.50 16.24
CA MET A 13 -1.61 9.57 15.78
C MET A 13 -1.22 10.52 16.93
N ALA A 14 -2.14 10.83 17.85
CA ALA A 14 -1.86 11.66 19.03
C ALA A 14 -0.90 10.95 20.01
N PHE A 15 -1.07 9.65 20.24
CA PHE A 15 -0.13 8.84 21.04
C PHE A 15 1.25 8.77 20.39
N MET A 16 1.34 8.67 19.08
CA MET A 16 2.60 8.69 18.35
C MET A 16 3.29 10.05 18.42
N ALA A 17 2.53 11.15 18.34
CA ALA A 17 3.07 12.51 18.49
C ALA A 17 3.61 12.79 19.90
N ALA A 18 2.97 12.28 20.95
CA ALA A 18 3.43 12.38 22.32
C ALA A 18 4.70 11.54 22.58
N GLY A 19 4.82 10.36 21.94
CA GLY A 19 6.03 9.52 22.00
C GLY A 19 7.26 10.14 21.34
N VAL A 20 7.06 11.01 20.33
CA VAL A 20 8.15 11.70 19.63
C VAL A 20 8.91 12.68 20.53
N GLN A 21 8.24 13.38 21.44
CA GLN A 21 8.86 14.35 22.31
C GLN A 21 9.81 13.69 23.34
N THR A 22 9.49 12.49 23.81
CA THR A 22 10.35 11.75 24.75
C THR A 22 11.53 11.07 24.03
N ALA A 23 11.39 10.67 22.77
CA ALA A 23 12.45 10.03 21.99
C ALA A 23 13.54 11.00 21.54
N VAL A 24 13.20 12.27 21.29
CA VAL A 24 14.19 13.31 20.93
C VAL A 24 15.09 13.68 22.10
N ALA A 25 14.60 13.59 23.35
CA ALA A 25 15.38 13.94 24.56
C ALA A 25 16.42 12.87 24.97
N GLN A 26 16.32 11.63 24.47
CA GLN A 26 17.23 10.52 24.85
C GLN A 26 18.37 10.24 23.85
N SER A 27 18.53 11.04 22.79
CA SER A 27 19.44 10.70 21.68
C SER A 27 20.88 11.24 21.80
N SER A 28 21.39 11.57 23.00
CA SER A 28 22.71 12.20 23.13
C SER A 28 23.92 11.26 23.17
N ASP A 29 23.73 9.94 23.02
CA ASP A 29 24.90 9.03 23.09
C ASP A 29 24.78 7.82 22.13
N SER A 30 25.19 8.02 20.88
CA SER A 30 25.71 6.93 20.06
C SER A 30 26.35 7.44 18.76
N ARG A 31 27.64 7.32 18.65
CA ARG A 31 28.51 7.81 17.56
C ARG A 31 28.31 7.11 16.19
N ASP A 32 27.42 6.11 16.07
CA ASP A 32 27.23 5.33 14.84
C ASP A 32 25.86 5.50 14.16
N TYR A 33 25.00 6.36 14.70
CA TYR A 33 23.69 6.60 14.13
C TYR A 33 23.71 7.78 13.16
N LYS A 34 23.38 7.52 11.89
CA LYS A 34 23.39 8.55 10.86
C LYS A 34 22.04 9.26 10.79
N LEU A 35 21.98 10.45 11.39
CA LEU A 35 20.94 11.43 11.12
C LEU A 35 21.13 11.97 9.70
N GLY A 36 20.07 12.23 8.99
CA GLY A 36 20.16 12.88 7.69
C GLY A 36 19.25 12.31 6.62
N TRP A 37 19.49 12.76 5.42
CA TRP A 37 18.73 12.38 4.25
C TRP A 37 19.09 10.97 3.77
N TYR A 38 18.08 10.27 3.30
CA TYR A 38 18.26 9.04 2.56
C TYR A 38 17.28 8.99 1.39
N ALA A 39 17.62 8.22 0.38
CA ALA A 39 16.76 7.95 -0.77
C ALA A 39 16.94 6.52 -1.23
N GLY A 40 15.98 6.02 -1.97
CA GLY A 40 16.07 4.64 -2.44
C GLY A 40 15.02 4.26 -3.46
N LEU A 41 15.09 2.99 -3.83
CA LEU A 41 14.20 2.33 -4.77
C LEU A 41 13.46 1.18 -4.07
N SER A 42 12.23 0.95 -4.47
CA SER A 42 11.44 -0.19 -4.02
C SER A 42 10.90 -0.97 -5.20
N GLY A 43 10.79 -2.28 -5.04
CA GLY A 43 10.20 -3.15 -6.04
C GLY A 43 9.58 -4.37 -5.41
N GLY A 44 8.53 -4.91 -6.02
CA GLY A 44 7.85 -6.04 -5.45
C GLY A 44 6.54 -6.40 -6.13
N THR A 45 5.65 -6.98 -5.37
CA THR A 45 4.34 -7.44 -5.82
C THR A 45 3.22 -6.67 -5.15
N SER A 46 2.08 -6.58 -5.83
CA SER A 46 0.86 -5.99 -5.31
C SER A 46 -0.35 -6.89 -5.57
N PHE A 47 -1.31 -6.85 -4.65
CA PHE A 47 -2.57 -7.58 -4.75
C PHE A 47 -3.72 -6.65 -4.38
N GLY A 48 -4.75 -6.62 -5.19
CA GLY A 48 -5.96 -5.84 -4.92
C GLY A 48 -7.06 -6.73 -4.34
N GLN A 49 -7.81 -6.15 -3.43
CA GLN A 49 -9.03 -6.74 -2.90
C GLN A 49 -10.12 -5.67 -2.88
N ALA A 50 -11.11 -5.85 -3.73
CA ALA A 50 -12.28 -5.00 -3.83
C ALA A 50 -13.51 -5.90 -4.06
N THR A 51 -14.37 -5.58 -5.02
CA THR A 51 -15.42 -6.51 -5.48
C THR A 51 -14.77 -7.74 -6.09
N PHE A 52 -13.77 -7.53 -6.95
CA PHE A 52 -12.86 -8.59 -7.43
C PHE A 52 -11.61 -8.65 -6.58
N ARG A 53 -10.88 -9.77 -6.65
CA ARG A 53 -9.69 -10.05 -5.87
C ARG A 53 -8.54 -10.53 -6.74
N SER A 54 -7.32 -10.19 -6.38
CA SER A 54 -6.12 -10.75 -7.01
C SER A 54 -5.86 -12.19 -6.57
N ILE A 55 -6.27 -12.56 -5.36
CA ILE A 55 -6.16 -13.91 -4.81
C ILE A 55 -7.57 -14.46 -4.58
N THR A 56 -7.92 -15.51 -5.31
CA THR A 56 -9.16 -16.28 -5.19
C THR A 56 -8.83 -17.73 -4.87
N GLU A 57 -9.82 -18.56 -4.63
CA GLU A 57 -9.62 -19.99 -4.32
C GLU A 57 -8.95 -20.75 -5.45
N SER A 58 -9.27 -20.41 -6.71
CA SER A 58 -8.78 -21.11 -7.90
C SER A 58 -7.70 -20.36 -8.67
N LYS A 59 -7.57 -19.03 -8.48
CA LYS A 59 -6.68 -18.19 -9.28
C LYS A 59 -5.90 -17.22 -8.39
N THR A 60 -4.59 -17.09 -8.65
CA THR A 60 -3.74 -16.07 -8.04
C THR A 60 -3.10 -15.23 -9.14
N HIS A 61 -3.39 -13.93 -9.12
CA HIS A 61 -2.85 -12.97 -10.07
C HIS A 61 -1.81 -12.11 -9.39
N TRP A 62 -0.54 -12.35 -9.72
CA TRP A 62 0.58 -11.56 -9.24
C TRP A 62 0.61 -10.20 -9.95
N GLY A 63 0.54 -9.13 -9.17
CA GLY A 63 0.83 -7.80 -9.66
C GLY A 63 2.28 -7.45 -9.49
N ALA A 64 2.75 -6.44 -10.22
CA ALA A 64 4.09 -5.88 -10.06
C ALA A 64 4.00 -4.43 -9.64
N GLN A 65 4.94 -4.01 -8.79
CA GLN A 65 5.08 -2.62 -8.40
C GLN A 65 6.53 -2.19 -8.34
N PHE A 66 6.72 -0.90 -8.59
CA PHE A 66 8.00 -0.23 -8.51
C PHE A 66 7.81 1.17 -7.92
N GLY A 67 8.78 1.65 -7.14
CA GLY A 67 8.71 2.97 -6.53
C GLY A 67 10.05 3.57 -6.20
N VAL A 68 10.01 4.86 -5.94
CA VAL A 68 11.12 5.64 -5.39
C VAL A 68 10.67 6.22 -4.07
N PHE A 69 11.60 6.41 -3.16
CA PHE A 69 11.33 7.05 -1.89
C PHE A 69 12.51 7.91 -1.46
N GLY A 70 12.21 8.91 -0.65
CA GLY A 70 13.21 9.74 -0.01
C GLY A 70 12.72 10.16 1.36
N GLY A 71 13.61 10.23 2.32
CA GLY A 71 13.23 10.52 3.68
C GLY A 71 14.36 11.18 4.48
N TYR A 72 14.00 11.59 5.68
CA TYR A 72 14.91 12.18 6.63
C TYR A 72 14.84 11.41 7.95
N GLN A 73 16.00 10.96 8.41
CA GLN A 73 16.17 10.30 9.68
C GLN A 73 16.28 11.35 10.79
N LEU A 74 15.22 11.48 11.58
CA LEU A 74 15.09 12.45 12.68
C LEU A 74 15.81 11.99 13.94
N SER A 75 15.71 10.71 14.24
CA SER A 75 16.32 10.08 15.41
C SER A 75 16.60 8.60 15.11
N ARG A 76 17.21 7.90 16.06
CA ARG A 76 17.42 6.45 15.96
C ARG A 76 16.10 5.68 15.79
N LEU A 77 15.03 6.20 16.41
CA LEU A 77 13.71 5.56 16.43
C LEU A 77 12.82 5.98 15.26
N LEU A 78 12.97 7.22 14.77
CA LEU A 78 11.99 7.85 13.89
C LEU A 78 12.62 8.40 12.62
N SER A 79 12.02 8.08 11.48
CA SER A 79 12.24 8.79 10.22
C SER A 79 10.90 9.13 9.54
N VAL A 80 10.93 10.14 8.71
CA VAL A 80 9.81 10.54 7.85
C VAL A 80 10.22 10.30 6.40
N GLU A 81 9.33 9.70 5.62
CA GLU A 81 9.60 9.29 4.24
C GLU A 81 8.45 9.70 3.33
N ALA A 82 8.79 10.28 2.19
CA ALA A 82 7.90 10.48 1.06
C ALA A 82 8.15 9.38 0.04
N LEU A 83 7.08 8.85 -0.54
CA LEU A 83 7.17 7.75 -1.50
C LEU A 83 6.31 8.02 -2.73
N ALA A 84 6.80 7.60 -3.89
CA ALA A 84 6.07 7.57 -5.14
C ALA A 84 6.18 6.14 -5.70
N THR A 85 5.04 5.47 -5.83
CA THR A 85 4.98 4.05 -6.26
C THR A 85 3.98 3.90 -7.38
N MET A 86 4.29 3.06 -8.35
CA MET A 86 3.37 2.66 -9.41
C MET A 86 3.31 1.15 -9.50
N GLY A 87 2.16 0.64 -9.92
CA GLY A 87 1.98 -0.78 -10.06
C GLY A 87 0.77 -1.14 -10.90
N GLY A 88 0.60 -2.43 -11.07
CA GLY A 88 -0.55 -2.98 -11.77
C GLY A 88 -0.85 -4.40 -11.32
N GLN A 89 -2.11 -4.74 -11.35
CA GLN A 89 -2.59 -6.05 -10.91
C GLN A 89 -3.84 -6.46 -11.70
N LYS A 90 -4.09 -7.74 -11.70
CA LYS A 90 -5.34 -8.33 -12.19
C LYS A 90 -6.18 -8.81 -11.02
N GLN A 91 -7.49 -8.71 -11.17
CA GLN A 91 -8.47 -9.12 -10.19
C GLN A 91 -9.61 -9.85 -10.91
N THR A 92 -10.11 -10.91 -10.31
CA THR A 92 -11.22 -11.71 -10.82
C THR A 92 -12.24 -11.96 -9.72
N SER A 93 -13.45 -12.31 -10.11
CA SER A 93 -14.46 -12.79 -9.19
C SER A 93 -14.28 -14.28 -8.86
N LEU A 94 -15.09 -14.79 -7.94
CA LEU A 94 -15.19 -16.22 -7.69
C LEU A 94 -15.81 -16.92 -8.90
N ASP A 95 -15.39 -18.14 -9.21
CA ASP A 95 -15.89 -18.91 -10.35
C ASP A 95 -17.40 -19.22 -10.24
N CYS A 96 -17.95 -19.20 -9.02
CA CYS A 96 -19.36 -19.42 -8.73
C CYS A 96 -20.20 -18.14 -8.58
N ASP A 97 -19.63 -16.96 -8.89
CA ASP A 97 -20.33 -15.70 -8.73
C ASP A 97 -21.46 -15.57 -9.79
N PRO A 98 -22.74 -15.52 -9.37
CA PRO A 98 -23.87 -15.50 -10.28
C PRO A 98 -24.20 -14.11 -10.83
N TYR A 99 -23.49 -13.07 -10.36
CA TYR A 99 -23.78 -11.71 -10.80
C TYR A 99 -23.37 -11.48 -12.25
N TRP A 100 -24.18 -10.69 -12.91
CA TRP A 100 -24.03 -10.28 -14.30
C TRP A 100 -23.87 -8.76 -14.36
N LEU A 101 -22.95 -8.29 -15.19
CA LEU A 101 -22.68 -6.89 -15.45
C LEU A 101 -23.04 -6.56 -16.89
N SER A 102 -23.98 -5.62 -17.08
CA SER A 102 -24.28 -5.11 -18.41
C SER A 102 -23.18 -4.17 -18.90
N THR A 103 -23.07 -3.95 -20.20
CA THR A 103 -22.15 -2.98 -20.80
C THR A 103 -22.43 -1.55 -20.32
N ASP A 104 -23.67 -1.26 -19.90
CA ASP A 104 -24.06 0.04 -19.31
C ASP A 104 -23.62 0.21 -17.86
N GLY A 105 -22.98 -0.82 -17.26
CA GLY A 105 -22.49 -0.79 -15.90
C GLY A 105 -23.52 -1.17 -14.83
N GLU A 106 -24.70 -1.66 -15.22
CA GLU A 106 -25.70 -2.17 -14.30
C GLU A 106 -25.37 -3.60 -13.86
N ARG A 107 -25.51 -3.85 -12.58
CA ARG A 107 -25.31 -5.17 -11.97
C ARG A 107 -26.68 -5.82 -11.70
N THR A 108 -26.85 -7.03 -12.19
CA THR A 108 -28.05 -7.84 -11.94
C THR A 108 -27.66 -9.28 -11.58
N PHE A 109 -28.61 -10.04 -11.07
CA PHE A 109 -28.41 -11.46 -10.73
C PHE A 109 -28.51 -12.36 -11.95
N VAL A 110 -29.26 -11.92 -12.97
CA VAL A 110 -29.49 -12.63 -14.22
C VAL A 110 -29.35 -11.67 -15.39
N PRO A 111 -29.01 -12.14 -16.60
CA PRO A 111 -29.01 -11.32 -17.79
C PRO A 111 -30.36 -10.64 -18.04
N VAL A 112 -30.30 -9.36 -18.42
CA VAL A 112 -31.49 -8.60 -18.80
C VAL A 112 -31.75 -8.76 -20.29
N LEU A 113 -32.99 -9.10 -20.65
CA LEU A 113 -33.38 -9.30 -22.03
C LEU A 113 -33.08 -8.05 -22.89
N GLY A 114 -32.39 -8.25 -24.00
CA GLY A 114 -32.02 -7.17 -24.93
C GLY A 114 -30.78 -6.35 -24.52
N LYS A 115 -30.18 -6.60 -23.37
CA LYS A 115 -28.90 -5.98 -22.96
C LYS A 115 -27.73 -6.93 -23.18
N GLN A 116 -26.60 -6.37 -23.62
CA GLN A 116 -25.34 -7.10 -23.67
C GLN A 116 -24.62 -6.98 -22.32
N GLY A 117 -23.89 -8.02 -21.93
CA GLY A 117 -23.14 -8.04 -20.68
C GLY A 117 -22.41 -9.36 -20.44
N HIS A 118 -21.74 -9.45 -19.30
CA HIS A 118 -20.92 -10.62 -18.95
C HIS A 118 -21.15 -11.02 -17.49
N TYR A 119 -21.04 -12.31 -17.19
CA TYR A 119 -21.02 -12.77 -15.81
C TYR A 119 -19.75 -12.32 -15.11
N TYR A 120 -19.82 -12.03 -13.82
CA TYR A 120 -18.67 -11.64 -13.02
C TYR A 120 -17.53 -12.65 -13.07
N ARG A 121 -17.85 -13.96 -13.10
CA ARG A 121 -16.87 -15.05 -13.22
C ARG A 121 -16.06 -15.01 -14.53
N ASP A 122 -16.61 -14.40 -15.59
CA ASP A 122 -15.98 -14.34 -16.91
C ASP A 122 -15.21 -13.01 -17.12
N LEU A 123 -15.34 -12.07 -16.17
CA LEU A 123 -14.72 -10.77 -16.21
C LEU A 123 -13.38 -10.77 -15.48
N GLU A 124 -12.39 -10.11 -16.07
CA GLU A 124 -11.15 -9.73 -15.43
C GLU A 124 -11.07 -8.20 -15.31
N ALA A 125 -10.73 -7.69 -14.12
CA ALA A 125 -10.39 -6.29 -13.92
C ALA A 125 -8.86 -6.15 -13.88
N LYS A 126 -8.28 -5.41 -14.84
CA LYS A 126 -6.87 -5.06 -14.87
C LYS A 126 -6.71 -3.63 -14.39
N THR A 127 -6.23 -3.45 -13.17
CA THR A 127 -6.07 -2.15 -12.53
C THR A 127 -4.60 -1.74 -12.54
N ARG A 128 -4.32 -0.56 -13.10
CA ARG A 128 -3.05 0.16 -12.94
C ARG A 128 -3.23 1.25 -11.92
N TRP A 129 -2.25 1.46 -11.07
CA TRP A 129 -2.34 2.47 -10.02
C TRP A 129 -1.01 3.21 -9.85
N MET A 130 -1.11 4.46 -9.38
CA MET A 130 0.01 5.27 -8.94
C MET A 130 -0.32 5.83 -7.57
N ARG A 131 0.67 5.87 -6.69
CA ARG A 131 0.53 6.36 -5.31
C ARG A 131 1.62 7.37 -4.99
N LEU A 132 1.22 8.47 -4.40
CA LEU A 132 2.07 9.43 -3.70
C LEU A 132 1.71 9.39 -2.22
N GLY A 133 2.67 9.18 -1.35
CA GLY A 133 2.41 9.01 0.07
C GLY A 133 3.48 9.57 0.97
N LEU A 134 3.08 9.77 2.22
CA LEU A 134 3.95 10.10 3.35
C LEU A 134 3.81 9.01 4.39
N GLN A 135 4.93 8.62 4.98
CA GLN A 135 4.96 7.66 6.08
C GLN A 135 5.94 8.08 7.18
N ALA A 136 5.61 7.69 8.40
CA ALA A 136 6.50 7.80 9.53
C ALA A 136 7.02 6.40 9.87
N ASN A 137 8.34 6.20 9.83
CA ASN A 137 8.96 4.90 10.11
C ASN A 137 9.44 4.86 11.54
N PHE A 138 8.94 3.91 12.32
CA PHE A 138 9.34 3.66 13.71
C PHE A 138 10.17 2.38 13.77
N ASP A 139 11.43 2.49 14.13
CA ASP A 139 12.30 1.33 14.37
C ASP A 139 12.05 0.75 15.77
N VAL A 140 11.21 -0.29 15.82
CA VAL A 140 10.83 -0.96 17.07
C VAL A 140 12.00 -1.68 17.70
N LEU A 141 12.92 -2.23 16.89
CA LEU A 141 14.09 -2.94 17.41
C LEU A 141 15.02 -2.01 18.18
N SER A 142 15.09 -0.74 17.77
CA SER A 142 15.91 0.26 18.45
C SER A 142 15.41 0.63 19.86
N LEU A 143 14.14 0.32 20.20
CA LEU A 143 13.60 0.47 21.56
C LEU A 143 14.15 -0.60 22.52
N ILE A 144 14.37 -1.80 22.03
CA ILE A 144 14.73 -2.97 22.83
C ILE A 144 16.26 -3.11 22.91
N THR A 145 16.95 -2.78 21.81
CA THR A 145 18.38 -3.02 21.66
C THR A 145 19.15 -1.72 21.82
N LYS A 146 19.99 -1.65 22.86
CA LYS A 146 20.88 -0.48 23.12
C LYS A 146 22.10 -0.43 22.19
N SER A 147 22.45 -1.50 21.51
CA SER A 147 23.61 -1.58 20.62
C SER A 147 23.26 -1.22 19.18
N THR A 148 24.23 -0.75 18.42
CA THR A 148 24.13 -0.50 16.97
C THR A 148 24.00 -1.83 16.21
N CYS A 149 22.81 -2.42 16.22
CA CYS A 149 22.53 -3.63 15.48
C CYS A 149 22.46 -3.32 13.97
N LYS A 150 22.92 -4.25 13.13
CA LYS A 150 22.79 -4.13 11.67
C LYS A 150 21.36 -4.40 11.19
N TRP A 151 20.51 -4.97 12.04
CA TRP A 151 19.12 -5.25 11.76
C TRP A 151 18.22 -4.13 12.27
N SER A 152 17.13 -3.89 11.58
CA SER A 152 16.05 -3.00 11.98
C SER A 152 14.71 -3.68 11.76
N VAL A 153 13.73 -3.38 12.61
CA VAL A 153 12.34 -3.78 12.44
C VAL A 153 11.50 -2.53 12.51
N THR A 154 10.92 -2.14 11.38
CA THR A 154 10.17 -0.89 11.28
C THR A 154 8.68 -1.12 11.12
N LEU A 155 7.90 -0.28 11.79
CA LEU A 155 6.46 -0.13 11.59
C LEU A 155 6.21 1.28 11.05
N SER A 156 5.46 1.36 9.96
CA SER A 156 5.33 2.60 9.20
C SER A 156 3.87 2.89 8.87
N PRO A 157 3.13 3.62 9.72
CA PRO A 157 1.86 4.18 9.34
C PRO A 157 2.03 5.14 8.17
N GLN A 158 1.08 5.09 7.22
CA GLN A 158 1.15 5.89 5.99
C GLN A 158 -0.20 6.50 5.61
N VAL A 159 -0.13 7.65 4.97
CA VAL A 159 -1.23 8.32 4.27
C VAL A 159 -0.81 8.56 2.83
N SER A 160 -1.72 8.36 1.89
CA SER A 160 -1.38 8.46 0.47
C SER A 160 -2.56 8.91 -0.39
N ALA A 161 -2.23 9.56 -1.50
CA ALA A 161 -3.14 9.78 -2.61
C ALA A 161 -2.86 8.70 -3.66
N VAL A 162 -3.90 7.96 -4.06
CA VAL A 162 -3.78 6.86 -5.02
C VAL A 162 -4.67 7.15 -6.22
N THR A 163 -4.10 7.04 -7.42
CA THR A 163 -4.89 7.09 -8.65
C THR A 163 -4.98 5.69 -9.24
N THR A 164 -6.15 5.35 -9.74
CA THR A 164 -6.39 4.06 -10.40
C THR A 164 -6.93 4.25 -11.79
N ARG A 165 -6.59 3.35 -12.69
CA ARG A 165 -7.16 3.22 -14.03
C ARG A 165 -7.41 1.74 -14.29
N THR A 166 -8.66 1.38 -14.51
CA THR A 166 -9.09 -0.01 -14.60
C THR A 166 -9.61 -0.30 -16.00
N LYS A 167 -9.28 -1.48 -16.51
CA LYS A 167 -9.85 -2.07 -17.73
C LYS A 167 -10.57 -3.35 -17.35
N HIS A 168 -11.80 -3.51 -17.84
CA HIS A 168 -12.49 -4.76 -17.78
C HIS A 168 -12.24 -5.54 -19.07
N LEU A 169 -11.95 -6.81 -18.92
CA LEU A 169 -11.65 -7.74 -20.00
C LEU A 169 -12.56 -8.97 -19.90
N ALA A 170 -13.17 -9.35 -21.00
CA ALA A 170 -13.84 -10.64 -21.19
C ALA A 170 -13.67 -11.06 -22.65
N THR A 171 -14.09 -12.27 -23.01
CA THR A 171 -14.02 -12.75 -24.38
C THR A 171 -14.80 -11.81 -25.34
N GLY A 172 -14.07 -11.15 -26.25
CA GLY A 172 -14.64 -10.19 -27.20
C GLY A 172 -15.06 -8.84 -26.60
N TYR A 173 -14.68 -8.56 -25.35
CA TYR A 173 -15.04 -7.33 -24.67
C TYR A 173 -13.83 -6.71 -23.95
N GLU A 174 -13.60 -5.42 -24.21
CA GLU A 174 -12.63 -4.59 -23.48
C GLU A 174 -13.25 -3.21 -23.24
N GLN A 175 -13.32 -2.80 -21.99
CA GLN A 175 -13.76 -1.46 -21.60
C GLN A 175 -12.75 -0.83 -20.66
N GLU A 176 -12.28 0.36 -21.02
CA GLU A 176 -11.38 1.16 -20.19
C GLU A 176 -12.14 2.28 -19.49
N PHE A 177 -11.89 2.45 -18.20
CA PHE A 177 -12.54 3.46 -17.38
C PHE A 177 -11.62 4.66 -17.12
N SER A 178 -12.23 5.79 -16.86
CA SER A 178 -11.53 7.02 -16.51
C SER A 178 -10.72 6.85 -15.21
N ARG A 179 -9.67 7.66 -15.07
CA ARG A 179 -8.84 7.69 -13.86
C ARG A 179 -9.66 8.13 -12.66
N GLN A 180 -9.53 7.40 -11.56
CA GLN A 180 -10.15 7.71 -10.29
C GLN A 180 -9.10 8.05 -9.23
N TRP A 181 -9.49 8.89 -8.26
CA TRP A 181 -8.66 9.27 -7.13
C TRP A 181 -9.20 8.70 -5.84
N HIS A 182 -8.30 8.20 -5.01
CA HIS A 182 -8.60 7.61 -3.70
C HIS A 182 -7.65 8.19 -2.67
N LEU A 183 -8.15 8.41 -1.46
CA LEU A 183 -7.30 8.59 -0.29
C LEU A 183 -6.97 7.21 0.26
N GLY A 184 -5.70 6.93 0.50
CA GLY A 184 -5.22 5.69 1.09
C GLY A 184 -4.73 5.91 2.52
N LEU A 185 -5.19 5.10 3.44
CA LEU A 185 -4.71 5.01 4.81
C LEU A 185 -4.21 3.60 5.06
N GLY A 186 -3.01 3.46 5.57
CA GLY A 186 -2.43 2.14 5.74
C GLY A 186 -1.19 2.10 6.61
N GLY A 187 -0.46 1.02 6.47
CA GLY A 187 0.80 0.84 7.15
C GLY A 187 1.65 -0.25 6.51
N GLN A 188 2.93 -0.18 6.78
CA GLN A 188 3.92 -1.17 6.37
C GLN A 188 4.66 -1.69 7.59
N ALA A 189 5.06 -2.96 7.54
CA ALA A 189 6.06 -3.52 8.42
C ALA A 189 7.27 -3.93 7.57
N ALA A 190 8.47 -3.69 8.05
CA ALA A 190 9.67 -4.06 7.33
C ALA A 190 10.75 -4.61 8.27
N VAL A 191 11.52 -5.54 7.74
CA VAL A 191 12.76 -6.03 8.35
C VAL A 191 13.91 -5.58 7.47
N GLY A 192 14.81 -4.79 8.04
CA GLY A 192 15.94 -4.21 7.35
C GLY A 192 17.27 -4.77 7.80
N TYR A 193 18.23 -4.78 6.88
CA TYR A 193 19.61 -5.13 7.13
C TYR A 193 20.54 -4.09 6.51
N ARG A 194 21.48 -3.59 7.32
CA ARG A 194 22.53 -2.66 6.86
C ARG A 194 23.65 -3.43 6.20
N MET A 195 23.65 -3.45 4.87
CA MET A 195 24.66 -4.16 4.05
C MET A 195 26.03 -3.47 4.11
N ALA A 196 26.03 -2.14 4.05
CA ALA A 196 27.24 -1.34 4.08
C ALA A 196 27.01 -0.07 4.92
N LYS A 197 28.06 0.74 5.07
CA LYS A 197 28.01 1.98 5.88
C LYS A 197 26.86 2.91 5.50
N ASN A 198 26.50 2.95 4.20
CA ASN A 198 25.49 3.86 3.64
C ASN A 198 24.35 3.13 2.92
N ILE A 199 24.39 1.80 2.83
CA ILE A 199 23.42 1.01 2.03
C ILE A 199 22.62 0.12 2.97
N GLY A 200 21.29 0.25 2.89
CA GLY A 200 20.33 -0.59 3.58
C GLY A 200 19.46 -1.36 2.62
N LEU A 201 19.18 -2.61 2.94
CA LEU A 201 18.19 -3.45 2.26
C LEU A 201 17.07 -3.76 3.25
N GLN A 202 15.82 -3.66 2.81
CA GLN A 202 14.66 -3.97 3.63
C GLN A 202 13.70 -4.88 2.86
N LEU A 203 13.20 -5.91 3.53
CA LEU A 203 12.03 -6.68 3.11
C LEU A 203 10.81 -6.06 3.77
N TYR A 204 9.79 -5.70 3.00
CA TYR A 204 8.59 -5.06 3.54
C TYR A 204 7.31 -5.74 3.08
N GLY A 205 6.28 -5.59 3.90
CA GLY A 205 4.90 -5.92 3.59
C GLY A 205 3.97 -4.85 4.12
N GLY A 206 2.92 -4.54 3.39
CA GLY A 206 2.01 -3.47 3.77
C GLY A 206 0.59 -3.67 3.28
N ILE A 207 -0.31 -2.89 3.88
CA ILE A 207 -1.71 -2.83 3.51
C ILE A 207 -2.17 -1.37 3.48
N THR A 208 -2.90 -1.02 2.44
CA THR A 208 -3.52 0.30 2.29
C THR A 208 -5.01 0.15 2.06
N CYS A 209 -5.82 0.73 2.93
CA CYS A 209 -7.26 0.88 2.77
C CYS A 209 -7.52 2.10 1.90
N LEU A 210 -8.24 1.93 0.80
CA LEU A 210 -8.57 3.00 -0.13
C LEU A 210 -10.00 3.49 0.11
N THR A 211 -10.18 4.79 0.11
CA THR A 211 -11.51 5.41 0.16
C THR A 211 -12.21 5.25 -1.19
N GLY A 212 -13.54 5.24 -1.17
CA GLY A 212 -14.37 5.05 -2.36
C GLY A 212 -14.84 3.62 -2.53
N SER A 213 -15.81 3.43 -3.42
CA SER A 213 -16.54 2.16 -3.58
C SER A 213 -16.08 1.32 -4.77
N ARG A 214 -15.17 1.81 -5.62
CA ARG A 214 -14.88 1.19 -6.92
C ARG A 214 -13.39 1.20 -7.27
N PHE A 215 -12.58 0.54 -6.47
CA PHE A 215 -11.16 0.40 -6.77
C PHE A 215 -10.90 -0.38 -8.08
N ASP A 216 -11.68 -1.43 -8.33
CA ASP A 216 -11.68 -2.25 -9.54
C ASP A 216 -12.75 -1.81 -10.56
N ASN A 217 -13.49 -0.75 -10.25
CA ASN A 217 -14.60 -0.21 -11.04
C ASN A 217 -15.76 -1.20 -11.31
N ILE A 218 -15.83 -2.29 -10.56
CA ILE A 218 -16.93 -3.25 -10.56
C ILE A 218 -17.97 -2.82 -9.52
N PRO A 219 -19.27 -2.76 -9.85
CA PRO A 219 -20.32 -2.47 -8.88
C PRO A 219 -20.31 -3.47 -7.73
N GLU A 220 -20.33 -2.95 -6.49
CA GLU A 220 -20.31 -3.80 -5.30
C GLU A 220 -21.63 -4.55 -5.13
N HIS A 221 -21.56 -5.83 -4.79
CA HIS A 221 -22.69 -6.63 -4.34
C HIS A 221 -22.73 -6.83 -2.82
N ARG A 222 -21.66 -6.41 -2.12
CA ARG A 222 -21.55 -6.36 -0.65
C ARG A 222 -20.65 -5.19 -0.28
N HIS A 223 -20.85 -4.60 0.91
CA HIS A 223 -19.95 -3.61 1.46
C HIS A 223 -18.59 -4.27 1.76
N LYS A 224 -17.63 -4.06 0.88
CA LYS A 224 -16.25 -4.54 1.04
C LYS A 224 -15.31 -3.34 1.13
N SER A 225 -14.26 -3.51 1.90
CA SER A 225 -13.17 -2.53 1.94
C SER A 225 -12.31 -2.70 0.71
N ASN A 226 -11.95 -1.59 0.06
CA ASN A 226 -10.97 -1.59 -1.01
C ASN A 226 -9.58 -1.63 -0.40
N LEU A 227 -8.87 -2.73 -0.57
CA LEU A 227 -7.55 -2.96 0.02
C LEU A 227 -6.52 -3.16 -1.09
N LEU A 228 -5.38 -2.50 -0.91
CA LEU A 228 -4.17 -2.73 -1.68
C LEU A 228 -3.13 -3.35 -0.76
N TRP A 229 -2.79 -4.61 -1.02
CA TRP A 229 -1.71 -5.33 -0.36
C TRP A 229 -0.44 -5.21 -1.17
N GLU A 230 0.67 -5.11 -0.51
CA GLU A 230 1.97 -4.99 -1.15
C GLU A 230 3.06 -5.68 -0.37
N GLY A 231 4.08 -6.14 -1.08
CA GLY A 231 5.27 -6.71 -0.48
C GLY A 231 6.43 -6.68 -1.44
N GLY A 232 7.65 -6.56 -0.91
CA GLY A 232 8.81 -6.44 -1.76
C GLY A 232 10.08 -6.05 -1.03
N LEU A 233 11.03 -5.54 -1.78
CA LEU A 233 12.32 -5.09 -1.29
C LEU A 233 12.47 -3.58 -1.48
N LYS A 234 13.11 -2.94 -0.51
CA LYS A 234 13.56 -1.54 -0.56
C LYS A 234 15.08 -1.51 -0.46
N LEU A 235 15.72 -0.80 -1.36
CA LEU A 235 17.15 -0.50 -1.32
C LEU A 235 17.32 0.98 -1.04
N SER A 236 18.00 1.33 0.06
CA SER A 236 18.21 2.72 0.49
C SER A 236 19.68 3.10 0.52
N TYR A 237 19.95 4.35 0.19
CA TYR A 237 21.25 4.98 0.34
C TYR A 237 21.14 6.18 1.29
N HIS A 238 21.95 6.19 2.35
CA HIS A 238 22.02 7.26 3.34
C HIS A 238 23.13 8.23 2.96
N PHE A 239 22.77 9.50 2.76
CA PHE A 239 23.72 10.55 2.47
C PHE A 239 24.49 10.90 3.74
N THR A 240 25.82 10.82 3.67
CA THR A 240 26.64 11.20 4.82
C THR A 240 26.92 12.69 4.73
N ASN A 241 26.42 13.47 5.67
CA ASN A 241 26.95 14.83 5.87
C ASN A 241 28.37 14.69 6.44
N THR A 242 29.36 14.79 5.59
CA THR A 242 30.75 15.01 6.01
C THR A 242 30.84 16.49 6.42
N LYS A 243 30.66 16.79 7.70
CA LYS A 243 31.16 18.01 8.29
C LYS A 243 32.49 17.71 8.95
#